data_f72e13f2725584b270c1aaf843a81baa
#
_entry.id   f72e13f2725584b270c1aaf843a81baa
#
_cell.length_a   1.000
_cell.length_b   1.000
_cell.length_c   1.000
_cell.angle_alpha   90.00
_cell.angle_beta   90.00
_cell.angle_gamma   90.00
#
_symmetry.space_group_name_H-M   'P 1'
#
loop_
_entity.id
_entity.type
_entity.pdbx_description
1 polymer ?
#
loop_
_entity_poly.entity_id
_entity_poly.type
_entity_poly.pdbx_seq_one_letter_code
_entity_poly.pdbx_strand_id
1 'polypeptide(L)'
;MYLMQLVFHHDIQAKQKYQCLQCAKGCQTFAVPLREGEGERIEKLRDWRKQLSVKQLFVKQSKLTGGGEVLAKDRHGRCLFLGKDNLCEIHRDFGLQAKPLACQLYPFVLSPLGGTFRVGLRYDCPATARSSGRSLGDYQGELKVMVKAFLPKDISKSEYNDIVPNIKVNEEVDLFTFDAINDTLVDIIGSDAMPLKVRLLWLHKFMCCLEKIKWGNVVDEEVGGMIDLLKGASLKETIAFADDNVDTAVTPPSGKPRKLLGQIFFLLSQSSIDGLTATGLAGIKHRFGIVRKMRQLVKLYGPLPKVQPDWPDCDLQALEVDFAPMDKDVSDVITRYLIGRIGATGYCGVNFYHYAMCDGLKTILLGVVTIGWLMRIAATKDGRQHFTVDDAIYGIMTVDGNLGYAKQIATGPALMRLNYLSDHLPNFISRYLGSC
;
A
#
# COMPACT_ATOMS: atom_id res chain seq x y z
N MET A 1 -30.34 -16.81 4.70
CA MET A 1 -29.09 -16.56 3.94
C MET A 1 -28.78 -15.06 4.03
N TYR A 2 -27.95 -14.65 4.98
CA TYR A 2 -27.61 -13.23 5.14
C TYR A 2 -26.60 -12.84 4.06
N LEU A 3 -26.94 -11.84 3.28
CA LEU A 3 -26.05 -11.22 2.31
C LEU A 3 -24.99 -10.45 3.11
N MET A 4 -23.72 -10.89 3.04
CA MET A 4 -22.62 -10.08 3.55
C MET A 4 -22.62 -8.74 2.81
N GLN A 5 -22.62 -7.67 3.59
CA GLN A 5 -22.75 -6.31 3.07
C GLN A 5 -21.38 -5.81 2.58
N LEU A 6 -21.32 -5.28 1.36
CA LEU A 6 -20.21 -4.51 0.86
C LEU A 6 -20.41 -3.05 1.25
N VAL A 7 -19.40 -2.49 1.91
CA VAL A 7 -19.42 -1.09 2.33
C VAL A 7 -18.38 -0.31 1.53
N PHE A 8 -18.83 0.75 0.90
CA PHE A 8 -17.99 1.69 0.18
C PHE A 8 -17.95 3.00 0.98
N HIS A 9 -16.79 3.43 1.38
CA HIS A 9 -16.67 4.76 1.98
C HIS A 9 -17.11 5.82 0.96
N HIS A 10 -17.92 6.78 1.37
CA HIS A 10 -18.54 7.76 0.46
C HIS A 10 -17.51 8.59 -0.33
N ASP A 11 -16.41 9.00 0.28
CA ASP A 11 -15.34 9.74 -0.40
C ASP A 11 -14.61 8.90 -1.45
N ILE A 12 -14.38 7.60 -1.16
CA ILE A 12 -13.78 6.69 -2.14
C ILE A 12 -14.73 6.51 -3.31
N GLN A 13 -16.01 6.30 -3.03
CA GLN A 13 -17.04 6.10 -4.05
C GLN A 13 -17.17 7.31 -4.97
N ALA A 14 -17.08 8.52 -4.42
CA ALA A 14 -17.20 9.77 -5.17
C ALA A 14 -15.94 10.11 -5.98
N LYS A 15 -14.74 9.88 -5.43
CA LYS A 15 -13.47 10.38 -5.98
C LYS A 15 -12.66 9.34 -6.75
N GLN A 16 -12.87 8.04 -6.50
CA GLN A 16 -12.08 6.97 -7.09
C GLN A 16 -12.79 6.30 -8.27
N LYS A 17 -12.10 6.24 -9.39
CA LYS A 17 -12.52 5.54 -10.60
C LYS A 17 -11.61 4.36 -10.92
N TYR A 18 -12.14 3.40 -11.65
CA TYR A 18 -11.38 2.27 -12.16
C TYR A 18 -11.97 1.74 -13.47
N GLN A 19 -11.10 1.40 -14.41
CA GLN A 19 -11.40 0.56 -15.56
C GLN A 19 -10.12 -0.10 -16.03
N CYS A 20 -10.16 -1.40 -16.30
CA CYS A 20 -8.98 -2.13 -16.72
C CYS A 20 -8.42 -1.56 -18.04
N LEU A 21 -7.14 -1.16 -18.03
CA LEU A 21 -6.42 -0.65 -19.20
C LEU A 21 -5.78 -1.76 -20.03
N GLN A 22 -5.96 -3.03 -19.69
CA GLN A 22 -5.34 -4.19 -20.35
C GLN A 22 -3.79 -4.07 -20.49
N CYS A 23 -3.16 -3.37 -19.55
CA CYS A 23 -1.73 -3.08 -19.55
C CYS A 23 -0.85 -4.24 -19.11
N ALA A 24 -1.43 -5.35 -18.69
CA ALA A 24 -0.76 -6.54 -18.15
C ALA A 24 0.20 -6.31 -16.97
N LYS A 25 0.23 -5.12 -16.35
CA LYS A 25 1.17 -4.79 -15.26
C LYS A 25 1.05 -5.76 -14.10
N GLY A 26 -0.17 -6.07 -13.63
CA GLY A 26 -0.40 -7.07 -12.59
C GLY A 26 0.11 -8.46 -12.97
N CYS A 27 -0.05 -8.88 -14.24
CA CYS A 27 0.45 -10.16 -14.74
C CYS A 27 1.98 -10.22 -14.83
N GLN A 28 2.66 -9.09 -14.81
CA GLN A 28 4.13 -9.00 -14.85
C GLN A 28 4.73 -8.92 -13.45
N THR A 29 4.04 -8.32 -12.50
CA THR A 29 4.61 -8.02 -11.18
C THR A 29 4.06 -8.90 -10.06
N PHE A 30 2.80 -9.34 -10.14
CA PHE A 30 2.10 -10.04 -9.08
C PHE A 30 2.30 -11.55 -9.14
N ALA A 31 2.70 -12.17 -8.01
CA ALA A 31 2.68 -13.62 -7.85
C ALA A 31 1.24 -14.04 -7.48
N VAL A 32 0.54 -14.66 -8.42
CA VAL A 32 -0.88 -15.02 -8.26
C VAL A 32 -1.02 -16.27 -7.39
N PRO A 33 -1.51 -16.16 -6.14
CA PRO A 33 -1.76 -17.33 -5.31
C PRO A 33 -2.96 -18.11 -5.84
N LEU A 34 -2.88 -19.43 -5.72
CA LEU A 34 -3.96 -20.35 -6.04
C LEU A 34 -4.62 -20.84 -4.75
N ARG A 35 -5.92 -20.94 -4.77
CA ARG A 35 -6.70 -21.68 -3.79
C ARG A 35 -6.69 -23.16 -4.09
N GLU A 36 -7.03 -23.97 -3.11
CA GLU A 36 -7.24 -25.40 -3.27
C GLU A 36 -8.20 -25.69 -4.43
N GLY A 37 -7.83 -26.60 -5.31
CA GLY A 37 -8.58 -26.99 -6.50
C GLY A 37 -8.51 -26.03 -7.70
N GLU A 38 -7.99 -24.81 -7.56
CA GLU A 38 -7.91 -23.87 -8.70
C GLU A 38 -6.89 -24.32 -9.74
N GLY A 39 -5.75 -24.83 -9.31
CA GLY A 39 -4.74 -25.38 -10.20
C GLY A 39 -5.29 -26.52 -11.06
N GLU A 40 -5.93 -27.51 -10.42
CA GLU A 40 -6.56 -28.64 -11.10
C GLU A 40 -7.65 -28.18 -12.07
N ARG A 41 -8.45 -27.21 -11.70
CA ARG A 41 -9.48 -26.64 -12.56
C ARG A 41 -8.88 -26.02 -13.82
N ILE A 42 -7.80 -25.26 -13.68
CA ILE A 42 -7.10 -24.62 -14.80
C ILE A 42 -6.48 -25.68 -15.72
N GLU A 43 -5.86 -26.73 -15.18
CA GLU A 43 -5.27 -27.83 -15.97
C GLU A 43 -6.31 -28.57 -16.83
N LYS A 44 -7.53 -28.72 -16.31
CA LYS A 44 -8.65 -29.38 -17.03
C LYS A 44 -9.20 -28.56 -18.20
N LEU A 45 -8.94 -27.25 -18.26
CA LEU A 45 -9.45 -26.41 -19.34
C LEU A 45 -8.82 -26.72 -20.69
N ARG A 46 -7.53 -27.07 -20.70
CA ARG A 46 -6.72 -27.31 -21.91
C ARG A 46 -5.38 -27.96 -21.58
N ASP A 47 -4.77 -28.64 -22.54
CA ASP A 47 -3.38 -29.09 -22.39
C ASP A 47 -2.39 -27.91 -22.49
N TRP A 48 -2.36 -27.12 -21.40
CA TRP A 48 -1.53 -25.93 -21.28
C TRP A 48 -0.03 -26.24 -21.37
N ARG A 49 0.41 -27.42 -20.85
CA ARG A 49 1.84 -27.77 -20.86
C ARG A 49 2.35 -27.93 -22.29
N LYS A 50 1.55 -28.55 -23.14
CA LYS A 50 1.88 -28.73 -24.56
C LYS A 50 1.81 -27.37 -25.29
N GLN A 51 0.74 -26.60 -25.09
CA GLN A 51 0.55 -25.29 -25.75
C GLN A 51 1.64 -24.30 -25.42
N LEU A 52 1.97 -24.16 -24.13
CA LEU A 52 2.97 -23.21 -23.64
C LEU A 52 4.41 -23.76 -23.67
N SER A 53 4.59 -25.00 -24.05
CA SER A 53 5.89 -25.70 -24.07
C SER A 53 6.62 -25.63 -22.73
N VAL A 54 5.91 -25.81 -21.62
CA VAL A 54 6.43 -25.71 -20.25
C VAL A 54 6.22 -27.01 -19.47
N LYS A 55 7.12 -27.28 -18.52
CA LYS A 55 7.01 -28.46 -17.64
C LYS A 55 6.05 -28.23 -16.46
N GLN A 56 5.98 -27.01 -15.97
CA GLN A 56 5.20 -26.64 -14.78
C GLN A 56 4.37 -25.41 -15.04
N LEU A 57 3.09 -25.45 -14.66
CA LEU A 57 2.14 -24.35 -14.73
C LEU A 57 2.08 -23.59 -13.39
N PHE A 58 2.45 -24.25 -12.31
CA PHE A 58 2.36 -23.75 -10.96
C PHE A 58 3.66 -24.01 -10.21
N VAL A 59 3.95 -23.16 -9.22
CA VAL A 59 5.16 -23.23 -8.39
C VAL A 59 4.76 -23.22 -6.92
N LYS A 60 5.25 -24.19 -6.16
CA LYS A 60 5.09 -24.20 -4.69
C LYS A 60 5.98 -23.13 -4.07
N GLN A 61 5.39 -22.25 -3.30
CA GLN A 61 6.14 -21.26 -2.52
C GLN A 61 6.67 -21.88 -1.23
N SER A 62 7.84 -21.40 -0.79
CA SER A 62 8.36 -21.79 0.52
C SER A 62 7.45 -21.20 1.63
N LYS A 63 7.45 -21.85 2.81
CA LYS A 63 6.75 -21.32 3.98
C LYS A 63 7.19 -19.90 4.36
N LEU A 64 8.45 -19.55 4.08
CA LEU A 64 9.01 -18.21 4.30
C LEU A 64 8.39 -17.12 3.39
N THR A 65 7.91 -17.51 2.20
CA THR A 65 7.28 -16.60 1.22
C THR A 65 5.75 -16.67 1.20
N GLY A 66 5.15 -17.41 2.17
CA GLY A 66 3.70 -17.50 2.32
C GLY A 66 3.15 -18.90 2.21
N GLY A 67 3.93 -19.85 1.68
CA GLY A 67 3.45 -21.19 1.40
C GLY A 67 2.41 -21.21 0.27
N GLY A 68 1.85 -22.38 0.00
CA GLY A 68 0.84 -22.54 -1.05
C GLY A 68 1.43 -22.66 -2.46
N GLU A 69 0.58 -22.54 -3.44
CA GLU A 69 0.90 -22.66 -4.85
C GLU A 69 0.58 -21.34 -5.58
N VAL A 70 1.39 -20.98 -6.56
CA VAL A 70 1.20 -19.77 -7.38
C VAL A 70 1.31 -20.11 -8.85
N LEU A 71 0.71 -19.27 -9.71
CA LEU A 71 0.92 -19.36 -11.16
C LEU A 71 2.40 -19.19 -11.49
N ALA A 72 2.93 -20.08 -12.35
CA ALA A 72 4.28 -19.96 -12.83
C ALA A 72 4.47 -18.76 -13.75
N LYS A 73 5.70 -18.27 -13.83
CA LYS A 73 6.10 -17.15 -14.68
C LYS A 73 7.08 -17.62 -15.75
N ASP A 74 7.11 -16.89 -16.86
CA ASP A 74 8.11 -17.09 -17.91
C ASP A 74 9.49 -16.55 -17.48
N ARG A 75 10.50 -16.76 -18.34
CA ARG A 75 11.88 -16.27 -18.12
C ARG A 75 12.01 -14.75 -17.98
N HIS A 76 10.98 -14.01 -18.37
CA HIS A 76 10.91 -12.54 -18.25
C HIS A 76 10.09 -12.08 -17.03
N GLY A 77 9.67 -13.01 -16.18
CA GLY A 77 8.86 -12.72 -14.97
C GLY A 77 7.37 -12.44 -15.25
N ARG A 78 6.88 -12.75 -16.45
CA ARG A 78 5.46 -12.59 -16.80
C ARG A 78 4.68 -13.87 -16.51
N CYS A 79 3.41 -13.72 -16.15
CA CYS A 79 2.51 -14.86 -15.99
C CYS A 79 2.51 -15.72 -17.27
N LEU A 80 2.58 -17.05 -17.14
CA LEU A 80 2.58 -17.98 -18.29
C LEU A 80 1.31 -17.88 -19.15
N PHE A 81 0.19 -17.50 -18.54
CA PHE A 81 -1.11 -17.34 -19.22
C PHE A 81 -1.33 -15.95 -19.83
N LEU A 82 -0.29 -15.11 -19.88
CA LEU A 82 -0.34 -13.80 -20.53
C LEU A 82 0.01 -13.96 -22.02
N GLY A 83 -0.97 -13.76 -22.87
CA GLY A 83 -0.81 -13.78 -24.31
C GLY A 83 0.08 -12.65 -24.85
N LYS A 84 0.45 -12.76 -26.12
CA LYS A 84 1.27 -11.73 -26.82
C LYS A 84 0.53 -10.40 -27.00
N ASP A 85 -0.79 -10.44 -26.96
CA ASP A 85 -1.73 -9.32 -27.02
C ASP A 85 -1.93 -8.61 -25.65
N ASN A 86 -1.16 -8.98 -24.63
CA ASN A 86 -1.31 -8.53 -23.23
C ASN A 86 -2.65 -8.94 -22.59
N LEU A 87 -3.41 -9.87 -23.16
CA LEU A 87 -4.61 -10.42 -22.56
C LEU A 87 -4.34 -11.78 -21.90
N CYS A 88 -5.09 -12.07 -20.85
CA CYS A 88 -5.03 -13.38 -20.20
C CYS A 88 -5.72 -14.44 -21.07
N GLU A 89 -4.99 -15.47 -21.50
CA GLU A 89 -5.55 -16.55 -22.35
C GLU A 89 -6.66 -17.33 -21.63
N ILE A 90 -6.55 -17.53 -20.29
CA ILE A 90 -7.65 -18.14 -19.54
C ILE A 90 -8.91 -17.28 -19.61
N HIS A 91 -8.77 -15.96 -19.46
CA HIS A 91 -9.93 -15.07 -19.54
C HIS A 91 -10.52 -14.99 -20.95
N ARG A 92 -9.66 -14.85 -21.95
CA ARG A 92 -10.06 -14.73 -23.34
C ARG A 92 -10.83 -15.95 -23.84
N ASP A 93 -10.33 -17.16 -23.52
CA ASP A 93 -10.83 -18.40 -24.10
C ASP A 93 -11.91 -19.09 -23.24
N PHE A 94 -11.94 -18.84 -21.92
CA PHE A 94 -12.83 -19.52 -20.96
C PHE A 94 -13.61 -18.56 -20.04
N GLY A 95 -13.42 -17.26 -20.19
CA GLY A 95 -14.13 -16.23 -19.44
C GLY A 95 -13.51 -15.90 -18.07
N LEU A 96 -14.06 -14.87 -17.42
CA LEU A 96 -13.54 -14.34 -16.15
C LEU A 96 -13.55 -15.39 -15.03
N GLN A 97 -14.61 -16.19 -14.94
CA GLN A 97 -14.82 -17.20 -13.90
C GLN A 97 -13.79 -18.36 -13.95
N ALA A 98 -13.13 -18.55 -15.08
CA ALA A 98 -12.08 -19.55 -15.24
C ALA A 98 -10.75 -19.12 -14.60
N LYS A 99 -10.54 -17.81 -14.41
CA LYS A 99 -9.33 -17.28 -13.77
C LYS A 99 -9.24 -17.70 -12.30
N PRO A 100 -8.01 -17.73 -11.71
CA PRO A 100 -7.86 -17.74 -10.26
C PRO A 100 -8.61 -16.58 -9.61
N LEU A 101 -9.16 -16.80 -8.42
CA LEU A 101 -9.94 -15.78 -7.73
C LEU A 101 -9.15 -14.50 -7.46
N ALA A 102 -7.86 -14.65 -7.11
CA ALA A 102 -6.96 -13.49 -6.96
C ALA A 102 -6.89 -12.62 -8.22
N CYS A 103 -6.94 -13.24 -9.41
CA CYS A 103 -6.99 -12.52 -10.68
C CYS A 103 -8.38 -11.92 -11.00
N GLN A 104 -9.45 -12.55 -10.52
CA GLN A 104 -10.81 -12.03 -10.70
C GLN A 104 -11.03 -10.77 -9.86
N LEU A 105 -10.53 -10.78 -8.62
CA LEU A 105 -10.68 -9.67 -7.69
C LEU A 105 -9.76 -8.49 -8.00
N TYR A 106 -8.55 -8.73 -8.57
CA TYR A 106 -7.62 -7.64 -8.81
C TYR A 106 -8.20 -6.56 -9.73
N PRO A 107 -8.15 -5.28 -9.37
CA PRO A 107 -7.40 -4.69 -8.25
C PRO A 107 -8.24 -4.44 -6.98
N PHE A 108 -9.43 -5.02 -6.84
CA PHE A 108 -10.27 -4.81 -5.67
C PHE A 108 -9.66 -5.48 -4.43
N VAL A 109 -9.77 -4.80 -3.30
CA VAL A 109 -9.41 -5.29 -1.96
C VAL A 109 -10.66 -5.29 -1.10
N LEU A 110 -10.89 -6.40 -0.41
CA LEU A 110 -12.01 -6.57 0.50
C LEU A 110 -11.46 -6.71 1.92
N SER A 111 -11.66 -5.70 2.75
CA SER A 111 -11.20 -5.67 4.13
C SER A 111 -12.35 -6.04 5.06
N PRO A 112 -12.30 -7.19 5.77
CA PRO A 112 -13.34 -7.56 6.72
C PRO A 112 -13.31 -6.62 7.92
N LEU A 113 -14.50 -6.13 8.32
CA LEU A 113 -14.68 -5.23 9.45
C LEU A 113 -16.13 -5.34 9.97
N GLY A 114 -16.31 -5.71 11.22
CA GLY A 114 -17.61 -5.71 11.90
C GLY A 114 -18.70 -6.44 11.11
N GLY A 115 -18.42 -7.64 10.58
CA GLY A 115 -19.37 -8.44 9.80
C GLY A 115 -19.65 -7.95 8.38
N THR A 116 -18.92 -6.92 7.91
CA THR A 116 -19.02 -6.37 6.56
C THR A 116 -17.68 -6.47 5.84
N PHE A 117 -17.65 -6.14 4.53
CA PHE A 117 -16.42 -5.93 3.79
C PHE A 117 -16.32 -4.49 3.32
N ARG A 118 -15.28 -3.79 3.77
CA ARG A 118 -14.89 -2.51 3.20
C ARG A 118 -14.22 -2.72 1.85
N VAL A 119 -14.68 -2.00 0.83
CA VAL A 119 -14.18 -2.13 -0.54
C VAL A 119 -13.13 -1.06 -0.81
N GLY A 120 -11.95 -1.50 -1.15
CA GLY A 120 -10.83 -0.68 -1.58
C GLY A 120 -10.24 -1.16 -2.90
N LEU A 121 -9.13 -0.53 -3.28
CA LEU A 121 -8.40 -0.86 -4.50
C LEU A 121 -6.89 -0.95 -4.21
N ARG A 122 -6.21 -1.75 -5.02
CA ARG A 122 -4.74 -1.75 -5.09
C ARG A 122 -4.28 -0.64 -6.02
N TYR A 123 -3.40 0.19 -5.54
CA TYR A 123 -2.85 1.31 -6.29
C TYR A 123 -1.55 0.97 -7.05
N ASP A 124 -1.06 -0.28 -6.96
CA ASP A 124 -0.06 -0.80 -7.88
C ASP A 124 -0.63 -1.04 -9.31
N CYS A 125 -1.96 -0.94 -9.45
CA CYS A 125 -2.66 -0.93 -10.72
C CYS A 125 -2.62 0.47 -11.37
N PRO A 126 -2.08 0.63 -12.60
CA PRO A 126 -2.03 1.93 -13.28
C PRO A 126 -3.39 2.61 -13.45
N ALA A 127 -4.44 1.83 -13.72
CA ALA A 127 -5.79 2.37 -13.87
C ALA A 127 -6.34 2.95 -12.57
N THR A 128 -6.05 2.28 -11.45
CA THR A 128 -6.44 2.75 -10.11
C THR A 128 -5.65 3.99 -9.72
N ALA A 129 -4.33 3.97 -9.88
CA ALA A 129 -3.47 5.09 -9.54
C ALA A 129 -3.83 6.36 -10.33
N ARG A 130 -4.19 6.22 -11.62
CA ARG A 130 -4.67 7.32 -12.47
C ARG A 130 -6.13 7.69 -12.23
N SER A 131 -6.89 6.89 -11.50
CA SER A 131 -8.35 7.08 -11.30
C SER A 131 -9.11 7.23 -12.62
N SER A 132 -8.92 6.28 -13.53
CA SER A 132 -9.54 6.31 -14.86
C SER A 132 -10.69 5.31 -14.97
N GLY A 133 -11.76 5.69 -15.67
CA GLY A 133 -12.91 4.82 -15.99
C GLY A 133 -14.18 5.11 -15.21
N ARG A 134 -14.92 4.05 -14.83
CA ARG A 134 -16.19 4.13 -14.09
C ARG A 134 -15.97 4.40 -12.61
N SER A 135 -16.98 4.95 -11.94
CA SER A 135 -16.97 5.12 -10.49
C SER A 135 -16.86 3.77 -9.76
N LEU A 136 -16.19 3.74 -8.63
CA LEU A 136 -16.02 2.50 -7.85
C LEU A 136 -17.38 1.91 -7.42
N GLY A 137 -18.37 2.74 -7.14
CA GLY A 137 -19.72 2.32 -6.77
C GLY A 137 -20.43 1.51 -7.85
N ASP A 138 -20.12 1.74 -9.13
CA ASP A 138 -20.72 1.03 -10.25
C ASP A 138 -20.38 -0.47 -10.29
N TYR A 139 -19.33 -0.87 -9.55
CA TYR A 139 -18.90 -2.28 -9.44
C TYR A 139 -19.65 -3.08 -8.37
N GLN A 140 -20.56 -2.48 -7.61
CA GLN A 140 -21.21 -3.14 -6.48
C GLN A 140 -21.88 -4.47 -6.86
N GLY A 141 -22.56 -4.50 -8.00
CA GLY A 141 -23.23 -5.72 -8.50
C GLY A 141 -22.24 -6.83 -8.83
N GLU A 142 -21.18 -6.49 -9.57
CA GLU A 142 -20.12 -7.42 -9.96
C GLU A 142 -19.37 -7.97 -8.73
N LEU A 143 -19.04 -7.10 -7.78
CA LEU A 143 -18.35 -7.49 -6.55
C LEU A 143 -19.20 -8.37 -5.66
N LYS A 144 -20.53 -8.15 -5.55
CA LYS A 144 -21.42 -9.05 -4.81
C LYS A 144 -21.38 -10.48 -5.32
N VAL A 145 -21.30 -10.67 -6.65
CA VAL A 145 -21.16 -12.00 -7.26
C VAL A 145 -19.80 -12.62 -6.92
N MET A 146 -18.74 -11.84 -7.03
CA MET A 146 -17.38 -12.30 -6.73
C MET A 146 -17.23 -12.68 -5.25
N VAL A 147 -17.77 -11.89 -4.33
CA VAL A 147 -17.70 -12.16 -2.89
C VAL A 147 -18.40 -13.46 -2.53
N LYS A 148 -19.55 -13.78 -3.14
CA LYS A 148 -20.22 -15.06 -2.93
C LYS A 148 -19.34 -16.26 -3.32
N ALA A 149 -18.53 -16.10 -4.38
CA ALA A 149 -17.55 -17.12 -4.77
C ALA A 149 -16.28 -17.14 -3.91
N PHE A 150 -15.99 -16.00 -3.24
CA PHE A 150 -14.82 -15.81 -2.39
C PHE A 150 -14.96 -16.47 -1.04
N LEU A 151 -16.14 -16.42 -0.46
CA LEU A 151 -16.37 -16.94 0.88
C LEU A 151 -16.44 -18.47 0.84
N PRO A 152 -15.60 -19.17 1.62
CA PRO A 152 -15.78 -20.59 1.84
C PRO A 152 -17.20 -20.84 2.38
N LYS A 153 -17.82 -21.93 1.93
CA LYS A 153 -19.19 -22.32 2.38
C LYS A 153 -19.26 -22.57 3.88
N ASP A 154 -18.12 -22.81 4.51
CA ASP A 154 -17.98 -23.25 5.91
C ASP A 154 -17.46 -22.17 6.87
N ILE A 155 -17.21 -20.93 6.40
CA ILE A 155 -16.86 -19.86 7.33
C ILE A 155 -18.10 -19.46 8.11
N SER A 156 -18.06 -19.76 9.41
CA SER A 156 -19.11 -19.32 10.34
C SER A 156 -19.13 -17.79 10.40
N LYS A 157 -20.32 -17.21 10.49
CA LYS A 157 -20.51 -15.76 10.64
C LYS A 157 -19.69 -15.16 11.79
N SER A 158 -19.48 -15.92 12.86
CA SER A 158 -18.76 -15.47 14.05
C SER A 158 -17.31 -15.07 13.75
N GLU A 159 -16.63 -15.71 12.78
CA GLU A 159 -15.23 -15.41 12.49
C GLU A 159 -15.00 -14.05 11.82
N TYR A 160 -16.03 -13.43 11.22
CA TYR A 160 -15.92 -12.10 10.60
C TYR A 160 -16.69 -10.99 11.35
N ASN A 161 -17.67 -11.36 12.20
CA ASN A 161 -18.54 -10.39 12.88
C ASN A 161 -17.77 -9.56 13.92
N ASP A 162 -16.73 -10.13 14.52
CA ASP A 162 -16.03 -9.53 15.66
C ASP A 162 -14.66 -8.96 15.26
N ILE A 163 -14.36 -8.89 13.94
CA ILE A 163 -13.09 -8.32 13.49
C ILE A 163 -13.18 -6.79 13.51
N VAL A 164 -12.71 -6.19 14.58
CA VAL A 164 -12.43 -4.76 14.67
C VAL A 164 -10.96 -4.61 15.04
N PRO A 165 -10.12 -3.91 14.24
CA PRO A 165 -8.73 -3.71 14.59
C PRO A 165 -8.60 -2.85 15.85
N ASN A 166 -7.64 -3.18 16.69
CA ASN A 166 -7.32 -2.37 17.87
C ASN A 166 -6.83 -0.98 17.44
N ILE A 167 -7.07 0.04 18.26
CA ILE A 167 -6.50 1.38 18.04
C ILE A 167 -4.97 1.34 18.22
N LYS A 168 -4.52 0.71 19.29
CA LYS A 168 -3.11 0.39 19.58
C LYS A 168 -3.04 -1.00 20.22
N VAL A 169 -1.86 -1.51 20.44
CA VAL A 169 -1.66 -2.82 21.05
C VAL A 169 -2.42 -2.90 22.38
N ASN A 170 -3.28 -3.93 22.53
CA ASN A 170 -4.13 -4.18 23.71
C ASN A 170 -5.18 -3.09 24.03
N GLU A 171 -5.53 -2.25 23.07
CA GLU A 171 -6.64 -1.29 23.20
C GLU A 171 -7.73 -1.60 22.16
N GLU A 172 -8.67 -2.41 22.56
CA GLU A 172 -9.84 -2.77 21.78
C GLU A 172 -10.88 -1.66 21.85
N VAL A 173 -11.62 -1.48 20.76
CA VAL A 173 -12.76 -0.57 20.66
C VAL A 173 -13.88 -1.26 19.91
N ASP A 174 -15.10 -0.76 20.06
CA ASP A 174 -16.21 -1.20 19.24
C ASP A 174 -16.12 -0.66 17.80
N LEU A 175 -17.00 -1.14 16.94
CA LEU A 175 -17.04 -0.74 15.52
C LEU A 175 -17.41 0.74 15.37
N PHE A 176 -18.28 1.28 16.21
CA PHE A 176 -18.72 2.68 16.15
C PHE A 176 -17.55 3.62 16.44
N THR A 177 -16.81 3.37 17.50
CA THR A 177 -15.61 4.14 17.87
C THR A 177 -14.54 4.02 16.79
N PHE A 178 -14.30 2.81 16.26
CA PHE A 178 -13.35 2.60 15.17
C PHE A 178 -13.72 3.40 13.93
N ASP A 179 -15.00 3.35 13.49
CA ASP A 179 -15.47 4.05 12.31
C ASP A 179 -15.40 5.56 12.50
N ALA A 180 -15.81 6.10 13.66
CA ALA A 180 -15.73 7.52 13.94
C ALA A 180 -14.29 8.06 13.88
N ILE A 181 -13.32 7.31 14.40
CA ILE A 181 -11.90 7.66 14.28
C ILE A 181 -11.45 7.57 12.81
N ASN A 182 -11.81 6.49 12.12
CA ASN A 182 -11.41 6.27 10.71
C ASN A 182 -11.95 7.35 9.77
N ASP A 183 -13.21 7.78 9.95
CA ASP A 183 -13.82 8.86 9.19
C ASP A 183 -13.10 10.19 9.49
N THR A 184 -12.72 10.44 10.75
CA THR A 184 -11.92 11.62 11.12
C THR A 184 -10.55 11.62 10.43
N LEU A 185 -9.89 10.48 10.27
CA LEU A 185 -8.63 10.39 9.53
C LEU A 185 -8.82 10.73 8.05
N VAL A 186 -9.93 10.29 7.44
CA VAL A 186 -10.28 10.63 6.06
C VAL A 186 -10.57 12.13 5.93
N ASP A 187 -11.30 12.73 6.87
CA ASP A 187 -11.59 14.16 6.91
C ASP A 187 -10.31 15.01 6.99
N ILE A 188 -9.37 14.64 7.88
CA ILE A 188 -8.09 15.32 8.02
C ILE A 188 -7.33 15.34 6.69
N ILE A 189 -7.24 14.19 6.04
CA ILE A 189 -6.55 14.08 4.75
C ILE A 189 -7.32 14.73 3.62
N GLY A 190 -8.64 14.69 3.64
CA GLY A 190 -9.52 15.30 2.64
C GLY A 190 -9.68 16.81 2.73
N SER A 191 -9.14 17.47 3.77
CA SER A 191 -9.30 18.92 4.00
C SER A 191 -8.55 19.76 2.95
N ASP A 192 -9.26 20.28 1.96
CA ASP A 192 -8.67 21.12 0.89
C ASP A 192 -8.22 22.52 1.37
N ALA A 193 -8.55 22.89 2.61
CA ALA A 193 -8.18 24.18 3.19
C ALA A 193 -6.67 24.30 3.53
N MET A 194 -5.95 23.18 3.53
CA MET A 194 -4.54 23.13 3.93
C MET A 194 -3.69 22.37 2.90
N PRO A 195 -2.41 22.75 2.72
CA PRO A 195 -1.46 21.99 1.91
C PRO A 195 -1.33 20.52 2.39
N LEU A 196 -1.07 19.61 1.47
CA LEU A 196 -0.93 18.18 1.79
C LEU A 196 0.08 17.92 2.92
N LYS A 197 1.21 18.62 2.91
CA LYS A 197 2.24 18.52 3.96
C LYS A 197 1.65 18.80 5.35
N VAL A 198 0.85 19.86 5.49
CA VAL A 198 0.22 20.23 6.79
C VAL A 198 -0.80 19.17 7.21
N ARG A 199 -1.60 18.65 6.26
CA ARG A 199 -2.56 17.56 6.54
C ARG A 199 -1.89 16.29 7.02
N LEU A 200 -0.73 15.94 6.45
CA LEU A 200 0.06 14.76 6.88
C LEU A 200 0.69 14.97 8.27
N LEU A 201 1.15 16.16 8.57
CA LEU A 201 1.63 16.52 9.92
C LEU A 201 0.48 16.46 10.93
N TRP A 202 -0.70 16.97 10.56
CA TRP A 202 -1.90 16.89 11.39
C TRP A 202 -2.34 15.44 11.63
N LEU A 203 -2.36 14.61 10.58
CA LEU A 203 -2.64 13.18 10.71
C LEU A 203 -1.68 12.49 11.69
N HIS A 204 -0.38 12.80 11.59
CA HIS A 204 0.61 12.29 12.53
C HIS A 204 0.36 12.76 13.97
N LYS A 205 0.08 14.04 14.19
CA LYS A 205 -0.21 14.58 15.52
C LYS A 205 -1.50 14.00 16.11
N PHE A 206 -2.55 13.87 15.30
CA PHE A 206 -3.81 13.24 15.70
C PHE A 206 -3.57 11.78 16.12
N MET A 207 -2.82 11.01 15.33
CA MET A 207 -2.41 9.64 15.70
C MET A 207 -1.66 9.60 17.05
N CYS A 208 -0.72 10.51 17.30
CA CYS A 208 -0.02 10.58 18.57
C CYS A 208 -0.97 10.90 19.75
N CYS A 209 -2.04 11.67 19.51
CA CYS A 209 -3.09 11.91 20.50
C CYS A 209 -3.91 10.63 20.76
N LEU A 210 -4.30 9.89 19.72
CA LEU A 210 -5.02 8.61 19.87
C LEU A 210 -4.24 7.61 20.72
N GLU A 211 -2.91 7.55 20.58
CA GLU A 211 -2.05 6.64 21.35
C GLU A 211 -2.01 6.95 22.85
N LYS A 212 -2.28 8.19 23.27
CA LYS A 212 -2.29 8.61 24.67
C LYS A 212 -3.57 8.25 25.43
N ILE A 213 -4.67 8.03 24.69
CA ILE A 213 -5.98 7.75 25.29
C ILE A 213 -6.07 6.29 25.72
N LYS A 214 -6.76 6.05 26.83
CA LYS A 214 -7.23 4.74 27.28
C LYS A 214 -8.68 4.57 26.83
N TRP A 215 -8.86 4.04 25.64
CA TRP A 215 -10.17 3.95 24.97
C TRP A 215 -11.19 3.12 25.73
N GLY A 216 -10.76 2.09 26.43
CA GLY A 216 -11.65 1.27 27.28
C GLY A 216 -12.32 2.04 28.44
N ASN A 217 -11.88 3.29 28.71
CA ASN A 217 -12.48 4.16 29.73
C ASN A 217 -13.41 5.24 29.14
N VAL A 218 -13.54 5.31 27.81
CA VAL A 218 -14.39 6.28 27.12
C VAL A 218 -15.77 5.67 26.93
N VAL A 219 -16.81 6.36 27.37
CA VAL A 219 -18.21 5.91 27.20
C VAL A 219 -18.70 6.29 25.80
N ASP A 220 -19.58 5.49 25.23
CA ASP A 220 -20.03 5.65 23.83
C ASP A 220 -20.58 7.07 23.51
N GLU A 221 -21.31 7.68 24.45
CA GLU A 221 -21.85 9.03 24.29
C GLU A 221 -20.77 10.13 24.24
N GLU A 222 -19.57 9.85 24.78
CA GLU A 222 -18.46 10.79 24.86
C GLU A 222 -17.47 10.63 23.69
N VAL A 223 -17.55 9.55 22.92
CA VAL A 223 -16.60 9.23 21.84
C VAL A 223 -16.49 10.38 20.84
N GLY A 224 -17.61 10.92 20.36
CA GLY A 224 -17.63 12.03 19.41
C GLY A 224 -16.94 13.29 19.96
N GLY A 225 -17.30 13.69 21.18
CA GLY A 225 -16.69 14.85 21.85
C GLY A 225 -15.19 14.68 22.10
N MET A 226 -14.76 13.46 22.46
CA MET A 226 -13.34 13.14 22.64
C MET A 226 -12.58 13.25 21.31
N ILE A 227 -13.11 12.70 20.23
CA ILE A 227 -12.50 12.78 18.90
C ILE A 227 -12.37 14.23 18.44
N ASP A 228 -13.40 15.06 18.60
CA ASP A 228 -13.39 16.48 18.24
C ASP A 228 -12.36 17.26 19.06
N LEU A 229 -12.24 16.97 20.35
CA LEU A 229 -11.22 17.57 21.22
C LEU A 229 -9.80 17.21 20.75
N LEU A 230 -9.54 15.93 20.44
CA LEU A 230 -8.26 15.45 19.93
C LEU A 230 -7.94 16.05 18.56
N LYS A 231 -8.94 16.14 17.67
CA LYS A 231 -8.83 16.76 16.35
C LYS A 231 -8.43 18.24 16.47
N GLY A 232 -9.08 18.99 17.35
CA GLY A 232 -8.76 20.39 17.59
C GLY A 232 -7.39 20.60 18.27
N ALA A 233 -7.04 19.80 19.28
CA ALA A 233 -5.75 19.87 19.95
C ALA A 233 -4.59 19.55 18.99
N SER A 234 -4.71 18.47 18.23
CA SER A 234 -3.69 18.06 17.25
C SER A 234 -3.51 19.10 16.12
N LEU A 235 -4.58 19.77 15.70
CA LEU A 235 -4.50 20.84 14.71
C LEU A 235 -3.69 22.03 15.26
N LYS A 236 -3.95 22.48 16.49
CA LYS A 236 -3.20 23.58 17.13
C LYS A 236 -1.71 23.27 17.22
N GLU A 237 -1.36 22.04 17.65
CA GLU A 237 0.04 21.60 17.70
C GLU A 237 0.68 21.55 16.30
N THR A 238 -0.10 21.20 15.28
CA THR A 238 0.40 21.14 13.89
C THR A 238 0.68 22.53 13.34
N ILE A 239 -0.21 23.48 13.56
CA ILE A 239 -0.03 24.88 13.12
C ILE A 239 1.21 25.47 13.80
N ALA A 240 1.33 25.34 15.13
CA ALA A 240 2.51 25.80 15.85
C ALA A 240 3.82 25.20 15.31
N PHE A 241 3.84 23.89 15.04
CA PHE A 241 5.00 23.24 14.44
C PHE A 241 5.29 23.76 13.03
N ALA A 242 4.28 24.00 12.21
CA ALA A 242 4.46 24.53 10.86
C ALA A 242 5.01 25.95 10.87
N ASP A 243 4.49 26.82 11.74
CA ASP A 243 4.93 28.21 11.89
C ASP A 243 6.39 28.30 12.37
N ASP A 244 6.78 27.46 13.34
CA ASP A 244 8.15 27.38 13.85
C ASP A 244 9.17 26.90 12.80
N ASN A 245 8.72 26.24 11.73
CA ASN A 245 9.56 25.61 10.72
C ASN A 245 9.39 26.19 9.31
N VAL A 246 8.69 27.31 9.15
CA VAL A 246 8.46 27.94 7.83
C VAL A 246 9.78 28.32 7.15
N ASP A 247 10.74 28.86 7.90
CA ASP A 247 11.99 29.39 7.35
C ASP A 247 13.21 28.45 7.52
N THR A 248 13.01 27.29 8.14
CA THR A 248 14.12 26.36 8.34
C THR A 248 14.27 25.43 7.16
N ALA A 249 15.39 25.56 6.42
CA ALA A 249 15.80 24.53 5.47
C ALA A 249 15.88 23.17 6.20
N VAL A 250 14.94 22.28 5.89
CA VAL A 250 14.85 20.96 6.54
C VAL A 250 16.08 20.16 6.12
N THR A 251 17.06 20.08 7.03
CA THR A 251 18.28 19.32 6.78
C THR A 251 17.96 17.84 6.54
N PRO A 252 18.69 17.19 5.61
CA PRO A 252 18.54 15.75 5.43
C PRO A 252 18.71 15.01 6.77
N PRO A 253 17.86 14.03 7.06
CA PRO A 253 18.00 13.25 8.29
C PRO A 253 19.39 12.61 8.36
N SER A 254 20.00 12.56 9.54
CA SER A 254 21.33 12.00 9.76
C SER A 254 21.31 10.87 10.78
N GLY A 255 22.42 10.19 10.96
CA GLY A 255 22.58 9.18 12.00
C GLY A 255 21.68 7.95 11.88
N LYS A 256 21.16 7.47 13.02
CA LYS A 256 20.33 6.26 13.10
C LYS A 256 18.97 6.40 12.37
N PRO A 257 18.22 7.53 12.52
CA PRO A 257 16.94 7.70 11.82
C PRO A 257 17.08 7.54 10.30
N ARG A 258 18.10 8.17 9.74
CA ARG A 258 18.38 8.11 8.30
C ARG A 258 18.71 6.69 7.82
N LYS A 259 19.53 5.95 8.59
CA LYS A 259 19.87 4.56 8.25
C LYS A 259 18.65 3.68 8.22
N LEU A 260 17.74 3.82 9.18
CA LEU A 260 16.50 3.06 9.25
C LEU A 260 15.52 3.46 8.13
N LEU A 261 15.43 4.75 7.83
CA LEU A 261 14.62 5.24 6.70
C LEU A 261 15.13 4.68 5.38
N GLY A 262 16.45 4.63 5.16
CA GLY A 262 17.03 3.99 3.98
C GLY A 262 16.68 2.51 3.83
N GLN A 263 16.49 1.78 4.95
CA GLN A 263 15.96 0.41 4.90
C GLN A 263 14.49 0.38 4.45
N ILE A 264 13.66 1.31 4.93
CA ILE A 264 12.25 1.43 4.49
C ILE A 264 12.19 1.76 3.01
N PHE A 265 12.96 2.74 2.54
CA PHE A 265 13.07 3.08 1.12
C PHE A 265 13.44 1.87 0.28
N PHE A 266 14.41 1.07 0.72
CA PHE A 266 14.79 -0.16 0.03
C PHE A 266 13.62 -1.16 -0.02
N LEU A 267 12.99 -1.45 1.12
CA LEU A 267 11.91 -2.43 1.21
C LEU A 267 10.68 -2.07 0.38
N LEU A 268 10.31 -0.78 0.38
CA LEU A 268 9.14 -0.30 -0.35
C LEU A 268 9.41 0.02 -1.84
N SER A 269 10.67 -0.03 -2.29
CA SER A 269 11.04 0.28 -3.67
C SER A 269 11.40 -0.95 -4.51
N GLN A 270 11.28 -2.18 -4.00
CA GLN A 270 11.62 -3.37 -4.75
C GLN A 270 10.65 -3.62 -5.91
N SER A 271 11.19 -4.08 -7.04
CA SER A 271 10.39 -4.35 -8.24
C SER A 271 9.55 -5.63 -8.17
N SER A 272 9.97 -6.59 -7.37
CA SER A 272 9.21 -7.81 -7.03
C SER A 272 9.85 -8.55 -5.86
N ILE A 273 9.03 -9.29 -5.13
CA ILE A 273 9.47 -10.21 -4.06
C ILE A 273 10.08 -11.49 -4.65
N ASP A 274 9.94 -11.71 -5.93
CA ASP A 274 10.33 -12.96 -6.63
C ASP A 274 11.83 -13.25 -6.55
N GLY A 275 12.66 -12.24 -6.40
CA GLY A 275 14.10 -12.45 -6.22
C GLY A 275 14.50 -13.18 -4.94
N LEU A 276 13.61 -13.27 -3.95
CA LEU A 276 13.83 -14.03 -2.72
C LEU A 276 13.55 -15.53 -2.91
N THR A 277 12.92 -15.93 -4.02
CA THR A 277 12.56 -17.33 -4.30
C THR A 277 13.65 -18.08 -5.07
N ALA A 278 14.67 -17.39 -5.59
CA ALA A 278 15.78 -18.02 -6.29
C ALA A 278 16.57 -18.97 -5.36
N THR A 279 16.76 -20.20 -5.79
CA THR A 279 17.45 -21.28 -5.05
C THR A 279 18.86 -21.53 -5.59
N GLY A 280 19.69 -22.28 -4.85
CA GLY A 280 21.04 -22.63 -5.26
C GLY A 280 22.02 -21.44 -5.27
N LEU A 281 23.14 -21.59 -5.99
CA LEU A 281 24.21 -20.59 -6.08
C LEU A 281 23.73 -19.26 -6.66
N ALA A 282 22.80 -19.28 -7.63
CA ALA A 282 22.16 -18.07 -8.19
C ALA A 282 21.36 -17.31 -7.13
N GLY A 283 20.65 -18.03 -6.26
CA GLY A 283 19.91 -17.44 -5.14
C GLY A 283 20.83 -16.80 -4.10
N ILE A 284 21.98 -17.41 -3.82
CA ILE A 284 22.98 -16.84 -2.91
C ILE A 284 23.54 -15.53 -3.50
N LYS A 285 23.98 -15.54 -4.75
CA LYS A 285 24.49 -14.34 -5.44
C LYS A 285 23.45 -13.22 -5.47
N HIS A 286 22.20 -13.57 -5.72
CA HIS A 286 21.09 -12.62 -5.73
C HIS A 286 20.88 -11.96 -4.35
N ARG A 287 20.87 -12.75 -3.25
CA ARG A 287 20.75 -12.23 -1.88
C ARG A 287 21.90 -11.31 -1.49
N PHE A 288 23.14 -11.65 -1.88
CA PHE A 288 24.28 -10.75 -1.70
C PHE A 288 24.10 -9.43 -2.44
N GLY A 289 23.56 -9.45 -3.67
CA GLY A 289 23.20 -8.27 -4.44
C GLY A 289 22.17 -7.40 -3.73
N ILE A 290 21.14 -7.99 -3.14
CA ILE A 290 20.11 -7.31 -2.34
C ILE A 290 20.75 -6.61 -1.13
N VAL A 291 21.53 -7.34 -0.35
CA VAL A 291 22.21 -6.79 0.84
C VAL A 291 23.17 -5.63 0.47
N ARG A 292 23.89 -5.76 -0.65
CA ARG A 292 24.79 -4.71 -1.16
C ARG A 292 23.99 -3.45 -1.51
N LYS A 293 22.89 -3.56 -2.27
CA LYS A 293 22.03 -2.44 -2.67
C LYS A 293 21.41 -1.75 -1.44
N MET A 294 20.91 -2.54 -0.49
CA MET A 294 20.38 -2.01 0.77
C MET A 294 21.45 -1.25 1.57
N ARG A 295 22.65 -1.82 1.73
CA ARG A 295 23.78 -1.15 2.42
C ARG A 295 24.17 0.16 1.72
N GLN A 296 24.07 0.23 0.41
CA GLN A 296 24.38 1.42 -0.38
C GLN A 296 23.33 2.51 -0.11
N LEU A 297 22.04 2.20 -0.15
CA LEU A 297 20.97 3.12 0.23
C LEU A 297 21.08 3.63 1.67
N VAL A 298 21.44 2.76 2.59
CA VAL A 298 21.60 3.12 4.01
C VAL A 298 22.77 4.11 4.23
N LYS A 299 23.82 4.10 3.40
CA LYS A 299 24.96 5.02 3.51
C LYS A 299 24.63 6.47 3.13
N LEU A 300 23.72 6.69 2.15
CA LEU A 300 23.17 7.98 1.73
C LEU A 300 24.13 8.91 0.99
N TYR A 301 25.27 8.43 0.62
CA TYR A 301 26.22 9.07 -0.29
C TYR A 301 26.74 8.06 -1.31
N GLY A 302 27.26 8.58 -2.41
CA GLY A 302 27.73 7.79 -3.53
C GLY A 302 26.59 7.38 -4.48
N PRO A 303 26.83 6.48 -5.43
CA PRO A 303 25.91 6.19 -6.51
C PRO A 303 24.61 5.57 -6.02
N LEU A 304 23.49 6.01 -6.61
CA LEU A 304 22.16 5.44 -6.39
C LEU A 304 22.16 3.97 -6.84
N PRO A 305 21.84 3.00 -5.93
CA PRO A 305 21.81 1.60 -6.33
C PRO A 305 20.61 1.32 -7.24
N LYS A 306 20.81 0.55 -8.30
CA LYS A 306 19.73 0.10 -9.20
C LYS A 306 18.80 -0.90 -8.50
N VAL A 307 17.96 -0.42 -7.57
CA VAL A 307 16.89 -1.24 -6.96
C VAL A 307 15.83 -1.53 -8.00
N GLN A 308 15.41 -0.52 -8.76
CA GLN A 308 14.62 -0.68 -9.99
C GLN A 308 15.56 -0.55 -11.20
N PRO A 309 15.32 -1.30 -12.30
CA PRO A 309 16.18 -1.23 -13.50
C PRO A 309 16.22 0.16 -14.15
N ASP A 310 15.14 0.90 -14.05
CA ASP A 310 14.92 2.20 -14.70
C ASP A 310 15.39 3.41 -13.88
N TRP A 311 15.95 3.19 -12.68
CA TRP A 311 16.50 4.30 -11.89
C TRP A 311 17.67 4.98 -12.58
N PRO A 312 17.82 6.31 -12.45
CA PRO A 312 18.90 7.07 -13.09
C PRO A 312 20.27 6.68 -12.55
N ASP A 313 21.32 6.95 -13.35
CA ASP A 313 22.70 6.92 -12.89
C ASP A 313 23.03 8.29 -12.30
N CYS A 314 22.83 8.45 -10.99
CA CYS A 314 23.13 9.66 -10.25
C CYS A 314 23.66 9.31 -8.85
N ASP A 315 24.21 10.29 -8.16
CA ASP A 315 24.54 10.15 -6.75
C ASP A 315 23.32 10.39 -5.87
N LEU A 316 23.30 9.72 -4.70
CA LEU A 316 22.24 9.87 -3.71
C LEU A 316 22.06 11.33 -3.26
N GLN A 317 23.16 12.11 -3.26
CA GLN A 317 23.12 13.53 -2.92
C GLN A 317 22.26 14.36 -3.88
N ALA A 318 22.14 13.96 -5.14
CA ALA A 318 21.26 14.62 -6.10
C ALA A 318 19.77 14.54 -5.74
N LEU A 319 19.40 13.58 -4.92
CA LEU A 319 18.03 13.43 -4.41
C LEU A 319 17.78 14.28 -3.14
N GLU A 320 18.84 14.84 -2.56
CA GLU A 320 18.76 15.62 -1.33
C GLU A 320 18.83 17.14 -1.58
N VAL A 321 18.73 17.58 -2.82
CA VAL A 321 18.54 19.00 -3.17
C VAL A 321 17.11 19.45 -2.84
N ASP A 322 16.87 20.75 -2.84
CA ASP A 322 15.53 21.28 -2.63
C ASP A 322 14.74 21.17 -3.94
N PHE A 323 13.54 20.63 -3.83
CA PHE A 323 12.56 20.54 -4.91
C PHE A 323 11.50 21.61 -4.72
N ALA A 324 10.94 22.08 -5.84
CA ALA A 324 9.82 23.01 -5.79
C ALA A 324 8.63 22.42 -5.01
N PRO A 325 7.80 23.28 -4.39
CA PRO A 325 6.56 22.85 -3.74
C PRO A 325 5.69 22.00 -4.67
N MET A 326 4.96 21.05 -4.11
CA MET A 326 3.98 20.28 -4.88
C MET A 326 2.84 21.18 -5.32
N ASP A 327 2.50 21.13 -6.59
CA ASP A 327 1.26 21.73 -7.07
C ASP A 327 0.02 20.93 -6.61
N LYS A 328 -1.16 21.52 -6.86
CA LYS A 328 -2.44 20.93 -6.44
C LYS A 328 -2.69 19.57 -7.08
N ASP A 329 -2.39 19.42 -8.37
CA ASP A 329 -2.69 18.18 -9.11
C ASP A 329 -1.88 16.99 -8.57
N VAL A 330 -0.61 17.21 -8.24
CA VAL A 330 0.27 16.21 -7.59
C VAL A 330 -0.26 15.87 -6.20
N SER A 331 -0.61 16.88 -5.42
CA SER A 331 -1.15 16.72 -4.06
C SER A 331 -2.48 15.96 -4.07
N ASP A 332 -3.37 16.23 -5.03
CA ASP A 332 -4.67 15.57 -5.18
C ASP A 332 -4.52 14.07 -5.48
N VAL A 333 -3.51 13.66 -6.25
CA VAL A 333 -3.22 12.24 -6.52
C VAL A 333 -2.83 11.50 -5.24
N ILE A 334 -1.95 12.09 -4.42
CA ILE A 334 -1.52 11.49 -3.14
C ILE A 334 -2.68 11.49 -2.13
N THR A 335 -3.45 12.58 -2.08
CA THR A 335 -4.66 12.70 -1.23
C THR A 335 -5.66 11.59 -1.57
N ARG A 336 -5.99 11.40 -2.84
CA ARG A 336 -6.90 10.34 -3.30
C ARG A 336 -6.41 8.95 -2.92
N TYR A 337 -5.10 8.68 -3.07
CA TYR A 337 -4.49 7.44 -2.62
C TYR A 337 -4.71 7.19 -1.12
N LEU A 338 -4.46 8.20 -0.29
CA LEU A 338 -4.60 8.10 1.17
C LEU A 338 -6.05 7.90 1.58
N ILE A 339 -6.99 8.67 1.01
CA ILE A 339 -8.43 8.48 1.24
C ILE A 339 -8.84 7.05 0.87
N GLY A 340 -8.36 6.53 -0.26
CA GLY A 340 -8.64 5.17 -0.70
C GLY A 340 -8.10 4.10 0.24
N ARG A 341 -6.91 4.28 0.80
CA ARG A 341 -6.30 3.33 1.74
C ARG A 341 -6.95 3.39 3.13
N ILE A 342 -7.18 4.60 3.64
CA ILE A 342 -7.73 4.82 4.98
C ILE A 342 -9.21 4.47 5.00
N GLY A 343 -10.02 5.03 4.11
CA GLY A 343 -11.46 4.81 4.09
C GLY A 343 -11.87 3.35 3.80
N ALA A 344 -11.03 2.58 3.09
CA ALA A 344 -11.23 1.13 2.92
C ALA A 344 -10.59 0.29 4.04
N THR A 345 -10.11 0.89 5.11
CA THR A 345 -9.37 0.22 6.21
C THR A 345 -8.20 -0.65 5.71
N GLY A 346 -7.60 -0.25 4.58
CA GLY A 346 -6.52 -0.97 3.93
C GLY A 346 -5.13 -0.72 4.54
N TYR A 347 -5.08 -0.22 5.78
CA TYR A 347 -3.84 0.14 6.49
C TYR A 347 -3.72 -0.54 7.86
N CYS A 348 -4.71 -1.30 8.30
CA CYS A 348 -4.70 -1.99 9.59
C CYS A 348 -5.47 -3.32 9.51
N GLY A 349 -5.45 -4.09 10.59
CA GLY A 349 -6.19 -5.34 10.71
C GLY A 349 -5.61 -6.49 9.88
N VAL A 350 -6.44 -7.49 9.62
CA VAL A 350 -6.04 -8.78 9.02
C VAL A 350 -5.43 -8.66 7.62
N ASN A 351 -5.81 -7.64 6.85
CA ASN A 351 -5.29 -7.41 5.50
C ASN A 351 -4.00 -6.56 5.48
N PHE A 352 -3.55 -6.08 6.66
CA PHE A 352 -2.37 -5.23 6.75
C PHE A 352 -1.51 -5.61 7.96
N TYR A 353 -0.78 -6.70 7.83
CA TYR A 353 0.15 -7.21 8.85
C TYR A 353 -0.45 -7.51 10.23
N HIS A 354 -1.77 -7.53 10.37
CA HIS A 354 -2.49 -7.55 11.66
C HIS A 354 -2.15 -6.35 12.56
N TYR A 355 -1.76 -5.23 11.96
CA TYR A 355 -1.42 -4.04 12.72
C TYR A 355 -2.65 -3.38 13.35
N ALA A 356 -2.47 -2.83 14.54
CA ALA A 356 -3.39 -1.87 15.11
C ALA A 356 -3.45 -0.59 14.25
N MET A 357 -4.49 0.22 14.42
CA MET A 357 -4.72 1.44 13.64
C MET A 357 -3.50 2.37 13.66
N CYS A 358 -2.97 2.69 14.84
CA CYS A 358 -1.82 3.62 14.96
C CYS A 358 -0.55 3.07 14.29
N ASP A 359 -0.25 1.77 14.44
CA ASP A 359 0.91 1.16 13.78
C ASP A 359 0.74 1.14 12.26
N GLY A 360 -0.49 0.90 11.80
CA GLY A 360 -0.83 1.01 10.40
C GLY A 360 -0.67 2.43 9.85
N LEU A 361 -1.12 3.45 10.57
CA LEU A 361 -0.94 4.86 10.20
C LEU A 361 0.54 5.26 10.11
N LYS A 362 1.37 4.86 11.09
CA LYS A 362 2.83 5.06 11.04
C LYS A 362 3.41 4.47 9.75
N THR A 363 2.96 3.27 9.40
CA THR A 363 3.43 2.55 8.20
C THR A 363 3.00 3.26 6.92
N ILE A 364 1.75 3.73 6.83
CA ILE A 364 1.25 4.51 5.69
C ILE A 364 2.01 5.83 5.56
N LEU A 365 2.26 6.56 6.65
CA LEU A 365 3.00 7.81 6.62
C LEU A 365 4.45 7.62 6.15
N LEU A 366 5.13 6.55 6.59
CA LEU A 366 6.45 6.18 6.05
C LEU A 366 6.38 5.78 4.57
N GLY A 367 5.27 5.16 4.16
CA GLY A 367 4.96 4.89 2.75
C GLY A 367 4.89 6.19 1.94
N VAL A 368 4.18 7.21 2.44
CA VAL A 368 4.07 8.53 1.77
C VAL A 368 5.42 9.24 1.70
N VAL A 369 6.23 9.18 2.76
CA VAL A 369 7.62 9.69 2.74
C VAL A 369 8.43 8.98 1.64
N THR A 370 8.25 7.66 1.50
CA THR A 370 8.91 6.88 0.44
C THR A 370 8.40 7.27 -0.96
N ILE A 371 7.10 7.57 -1.11
CA ILE A 371 6.53 8.10 -2.35
C ILE A 371 7.25 9.41 -2.73
N GLY A 372 7.36 10.35 -1.80
CA GLY A 372 8.06 11.61 -2.02
C GLY A 372 9.52 11.41 -2.44
N TRP A 373 10.22 10.47 -1.83
CA TRP A 373 11.59 10.11 -2.22
C TRP A 373 11.67 9.49 -3.62
N LEU A 374 10.72 8.61 -3.99
CA LEU A 374 10.62 8.03 -5.33
C LEU A 374 10.28 9.07 -6.40
N MET A 375 9.46 10.05 -6.06
CA MET A 375 9.17 11.20 -6.95
C MET A 375 10.43 11.99 -7.26
N ARG A 376 11.34 12.17 -6.28
CA ARG A 376 12.65 12.80 -6.50
C ARG A 376 13.51 11.99 -7.47
N ILE A 377 13.50 10.65 -7.37
CA ILE A 377 14.21 9.78 -8.32
C ILE A 377 13.65 9.97 -9.73
N ALA A 378 12.33 9.96 -9.90
CA ALA A 378 11.68 10.14 -11.19
C ALA A 378 11.99 11.51 -11.79
N ALA A 379 11.85 12.58 -11.01
CA ALA A 379 12.16 13.94 -11.44
C ALA A 379 13.65 14.12 -11.81
N THR A 380 14.58 13.57 -11.01
CA THR A 380 16.02 13.61 -11.28
C THR A 380 16.38 12.86 -12.56
N LYS A 381 15.70 11.73 -12.85
CA LYS A 381 15.86 10.99 -14.11
C LYS A 381 15.63 11.87 -15.34
N ASP A 382 14.68 12.79 -15.24
CA ASP A 382 14.30 13.73 -16.30
C ASP A 382 14.99 15.11 -16.18
N GLY A 383 15.93 15.26 -15.26
CA GLY A 383 16.66 16.53 -15.03
C GLY A 383 15.80 17.64 -14.43
N ARG A 384 14.70 17.29 -13.71
CA ARG A 384 13.75 18.23 -13.11
C ARG A 384 13.96 18.38 -11.61
N GLN A 385 13.60 19.55 -11.06
CA GLN A 385 13.51 19.83 -9.61
C GLN A 385 12.07 20.20 -9.20
N HIS A 386 11.09 19.79 -9.98
CA HIS A 386 9.66 19.88 -9.68
C HIS A 386 8.98 18.54 -9.94
N PHE A 387 7.86 18.31 -9.27
CA PHE A 387 7.13 17.07 -9.38
C PHE A 387 6.02 17.17 -10.42
N THR A 388 5.70 16.03 -11.03
CA THR A 388 4.55 15.85 -11.92
C THR A 388 3.59 14.80 -11.37
N VAL A 389 2.38 14.78 -11.91
CA VAL A 389 1.38 13.73 -11.61
C VAL A 389 1.94 12.32 -11.90
N ASP A 390 2.71 12.17 -12.96
CA ASP A 390 3.32 10.86 -13.31
C ASP A 390 4.37 10.41 -12.30
N ASP A 391 5.13 11.34 -11.69
CA ASP A 391 6.05 11.02 -10.61
C ASP A 391 5.31 10.50 -9.36
N ALA A 392 4.19 11.14 -9.00
CA ALA A 392 3.35 10.70 -7.90
C ALA A 392 2.73 9.31 -8.16
N ILE A 393 2.22 9.09 -9.36
CA ILE A 393 1.68 7.80 -9.79
C ILE A 393 2.76 6.71 -9.73
N TYR A 394 3.98 7.00 -10.22
CA TYR A 394 5.11 6.08 -10.14
C TYR A 394 5.45 5.71 -8.68
N GLY A 395 5.56 6.71 -7.81
CA GLY A 395 5.82 6.51 -6.38
C GLY A 395 4.74 5.67 -5.70
N ILE A 396 3.47 6.02 -5.92
CA ILE A 396 2.31 5.32 -5.36
C ILE A 396 2.28 3.86 -5.83
N MET A 397 2.40 3.61 -7.13
CA MET A 397 2.38 2.25 -7.68
C MET A 397 3.51 1.40 -7.11
N THR A 398 4.69 1.96 -6.97
CA THR A 398 5.86 1.25 -6.43
C THR A 398 5.69 0.91 -4.96
N VAL A 399 5.27 1.88 -4.15
CA VAL A 399 5.06 1.69 -2.71
C VAL A 399 3.89 0.75 -2.44
N ASP A 400 2.75 0.95 -3.09
CA ASP A 400 1.54 0.14 -2.87
C ASP A 400 1.74 -1.33 -3.30
N GLY A 401 2.59 -1.57 -4.28
CA GLY A 401 2.98 -2.93 -4.70
C GLY A 401 3.71 -3.72 -3.61
N ASN A 402 4.34 -3.04 -2.65
CA ASN A 402 5.08 -3.63 -1.55
C ASN A 402 4.36 -3.49 -0.20
N LEU A 403 3.64 -2.38 0.01
CA LEU A 403 2.98 -2.05 1.25
C LEU A 403 1.77 -2.97 1.50
N GLY A 404 1.78 -3.70 2.61
CA GLY A 404 0.83 -4.77 2.92
C GLY A 404 1.31 -6.17 2.50
N TYR A 405 2.38 -6.28 1.69
CA TYR A 405 2.88 -7.55 1.15
C TYR A 405 4.32 -7.86 1.56
N ALA A 406 5.12 -6.86 1.89
CA ALA A 406 6.50 -7.05 2.34
C ALA A 406 6.52 -7.60 3.78
N LYS A 407 6.61 -8.94 3.92
CA LYS A 407 6.60 -9.63 5.23
C LYS A 407 7.70 -9.17 6.18
N GLN A 408 8.79 -8.60 5.66
CA GLN A 408 9.88 -8.04 6.45
C GLN A 408 9.43 -6.85 7.31
N ILE A 409 8.33 -6.20 6.96
CA ILE A 409 7.71 -5.13 7.75
C ILE A 409 6.86 -5.72 8.89
N ALA A 410 6.33 -6.93 8.74
CA ALA A 410 5.44 -7.58 9.71
C ALA A 410 6.16 -8.25 10.90
N THR A 411 7.44 -7.96 11.15
CA THR A 411 8.20 -8.58 12.24
C THR A 411 8.25 -7.69 13.48
N GLY A 412 8.40 -8.29 14.68
CA GLY A 412 8.55 -7.53 15.91
C GLY A 412 9.70 -6.49 15.86
N PRO A 413 10.92 -6.84 15.36
CA PRO A 413 11.98 -5.87 15.14
C PRO A 413 11.63 -4.78 14.14
N ALA A 414 10.77 -5.04 13.16
CA ALA A 414 10.31 -4.01 12.22
C ALA A 414 9.34 -3.03 12.90
N LEU A 415 8.44 -3.52 13.75
CA LEU A 415 7.53 -2.68 14.52
C LEU A 415 8.31 -1.76 15.50
N MET A 416 9.36 -2.25 16.14
CA MET A 416 10.24 -1.41 16.97
C MET A 416 10.93 -0.29 16.16
N ARG A 417 11.34 -0.58 14.91
CA ARG A 417 11.92 0.44 14.02
C ARG A 417 10.86 1.44 13.58
N LEU A 418 9.65 0.98 13.29
CA LEU A 418 8.52 1.80 12.92
C LEU A 418 8.19 2.82 14.04
N ASN A 419 8.09 2.35 15.28
CA ASN A 419 7.85 3.21 16.44
C ASN A 419 8.97 4.24 16.62
N TYR A 420 10.23 3.82 16.50
CA TYR A 420 11.36 4.75 16.55
C TYR A 420 11.33 5.79 15.42
N LEU A 421 10.96 5.41 14.19
CA LEU A 421 10.87 6.34 13.07
C LEU A 421 9.66 7.27 13.15
N SER A 422 8.62 6.88 13.89
CA SER A 422 7.42 7.72 14.09
C SER A 422 7.77 9.08 14.71
N ASP A 423 8.70 9.14 15.67
CA ASP A 423 9.14 10.38 16.29
C ASP A 423 9.84 11.34 15.30
N HIS A 424 10.34 10.81 14.19
CA HIS A 424 11.02 11.55 13.13
C HIS A 424 10.15 11.85 11.91
N LEU A 425 8.90 11.34 11.87
CA LEU A 425 7.99 11.52 10.75
C LEU A 425 7.76 13.00 10.38
N PRO A 426 7.59 13.95 11.33
CA PRO A 426 7.41 15.35 10.96
C PRO A 426 8.55 15.88 10.09
N ASN A 427 9.80 15.58 10.47
CA ASN A 427 10.97 16.00 9.72
C ASN A 427 11.07 15.31 8.34
N PHE A 428 10.71 14.01 8.26
CA PHE A 428 10.71 13.28 7.00
C PHE A 428 9.63 13.79 6.04
N ILE A 429 8.42 14.05 6.54
CA ILE A 429 7.32 14.64 5.78
C ILE A 429 7.76 16.00 5.24
N SER A 430 8.31 16.85 6.10
CA SER A 430 8.78 18.19 5.70
C SER A 430 9.90 18.10 4.67
N ARG A 431 10.79 17.12 4.74
CA ARG A 431 11.92 16.99 3.81
C ARG A 431 11.54 16.43 2.44
N TYR A 432 10.73 15.38 2.40
CA TYR A 432 10.54 14.61 1.17
C TYR A 432 9.30 14.98 0.38
N LEU A 433 8.37 15.74 0.95
CA LEU A 433 7.13 16.15 0.28
C LEU A 433 7.13 17.62 -0.20
N GLY A 434 8.30 18.22 -0.26
CA GLY A 434 8.48 19.58 -0.76
C GLY A 434 8.40 20.64 0.33
N SER A 435 8.98 21.82 0.05
CA SER A 435 8.77 23.05 0.84
C SER A 435 7.32 23.53 0.67
N CYS A 436 6.80 24.20 1.71
CA CYS A 436 5.50 24.88 1.61
C CYS A 436 5.58 26.06 0.68
#